data_baac14291140595327f07e9ce4135821
#
_entry.id   baac14291140595327f07e9ce4135821
#
_cell.length_a   1.000
_cell.length_b   1.000
_cell.length_c   1.000
_cell.angle_alpha   90.00
_cell.angle_beta   90.00
_cell.angle_gamma   90.00
#
_symmetry.space_group_name_H-M   'P 1'
#
loop_
_entity.id
_entity.type
_entity.pdbx_description
1 polymer ?
#
loop_
_entity_poly.entity_id
_entity_poly.type
_entity_poly.pdbx_seq_one_letter_code
_entity_poly.pdbx_strand_id
1 'polypeptide(L)'
;MEITIIYGTETGNSESLAQDARAKLTKLGHQAKVVDMEGITVEQLKNAGTLLVITSTWGDGEPPTNAEALHQELKDSSEDLSEVSYAVFALGDEFYENFCQAGKDFDSFLERLKAQRLLPVVLSNGDHDDTFPKWVDAIAGKLSCCFFQISVILSSKER
;
A
#
# COMPACT_ATOMS: atom_id res chain seq x y z
N MET A 1 -5.97 14.73 2.56
CA MET A 1 -4.68 14.08 2.25
C MET A 1 -4.86 13.23 0.99
N GLU A 2 -3.88 13.21 0.13
CA GLU A 2 -3.95 12.45 -1.13
C GLU A 2 -3.40 11.03 -0.91
N ILE A 3 -4.20 10.03 -1.30
CA ILE A 3 -3.88 8.61 -1.12
C ILE A 3 -3.98 7.89 -2.45
N THR A 4 -2.92 7.20 -2.83
CA THR A 4 -2.89 6.35 -4.02
C THR A 4 -2.93 4.88 -3.58
N ILE A 5 -3.93 4.16 -4.03
CA ILE A 5 -4.12 2.73 -3.74
C ILE A 5 -3.82 1.95 -5.00
N ILE A 6 -2.77 1.13 -4.97
CA ILE A 6 -2.41 0.27 -6.09
C ILE A 6 -2.70 -1.19 -5.77
N TYR A 7 -3.14 -1.97 -6.76
CA TYR A 7 -3.47 -3.36 -6.55
C TYR A 7 -2.85 -4.29 -7.59
N GLY A 8 -2.45 -5.47 -7.12
CA GLY A 8 -2.04 -6.61 -7.92
C GLY A 8 -2.99 -7.79 -7.68
N THR A 9 -3.60 -8.32 -8.72
CA THR A 9 -4.63 -9.35 -8.62
C THR A 9 -4.66 -10.32 -9.81
N GLU A 10 -4.97 -11.58 -9.55
CA GLU A 10 -5.32 -12.57 -10.59
C GLU A 10 -6.85 -12.79 -10.63
N THR A 11 -7.50 -12.78 -9.47
CA THR A 11 -8.92 -13.16 -9.32
C THR A 11 -9.86 -12.00 -9.05
N GLY A 12 -9.34 -10.78 -8.90
CA GLY A 12 -10.11 -9.58 -8.60
C GLY A 12 -10.28 -9.27 -7.11
N ASN A 13 -9.79 -10.10 -6.19
CA ASN A 13 -9.92 -9.87 -4.75
C ASN A 13 -9.23 -8.58 -4.29
N SER A 14 -7.98 -8.38 -4.70
CA SER A 14 -7.22 -7.17 -4.34
C SER A 14 -7.85 -5.91 -4.91
N GLU A 15 -8.39 -5.97 -6.11
CA GLU A 15 -9.11 -4.86 -6.73
C GLU A 15 -10.36 -4.48 -5.93
N SER A 16 -11.16 -5.48 -5.54
CA SER A 16 -12.35 -5.28 -4.71
C SER A 16 -12.01 -4.61 -3.38
N LEU A 17 -10.97 -5.10 -2.69
CA LEU A 17 -10.49 -4.50 -1.44
C LEU A 17 -9.98 -3.07 -1.64
N ALA A 18 -9.31 -2.80 -2.75
CA ALA A 18 -8.85 -1.44 -3.08
C ALA A 18 -10.02 -0.46 -3.24
N GLN A 19 -11.11 -0.88 -3.88
CA GLN A 19 -12.31 -0.05 -4.00
C GLN A 19 -12.98 0.19 -2.64
N ASP A 20 -13.03 -0.83 -1.78
CA ASP A 20 -13.57 -0.69 -0.43
C ASP A 20 -12.75 0.30 0.41
N ALA A 21 -11.43 0.22 0.33
CA ALA A 21 -10.53 1.17 1.01
C ALA A 21 -10.75 2.60 0.50
N ARG A 22 -10.85 2.78 -0.81
CA ARG A 22 -11.14 4.08 -1.42
C ARG A 22 -12.45 4.67 -0.89
N ALA A 23 -13.51 3.88 -0.89
CA ALA A 23 -14.82 4.34 -0.43
C ALA A 23 -14.75 4.80 1.05
N LYS A 24 -14.13 4.02 1.91
CA LYS A 24 -13.99 4.34 3.32
C LYS A 24 -13.13 5.57 3.58
N LEU A 25 -11.98 5.67 2.94
CA LEU A 25 -11.07 6.82 3.11
C LEU A 25 -11.67 8.10 2.54
N THR A 26 -12.42 8.02 1.43
CA THR A 26 -13.14 9.17 0.88
C THR A 26 -14.21 9.69 1.85
N LYS A 27 -14.94 8.80 2.52
CA LYS A 27 -15.91 9.19 3.56
C LYS A 27 -15.26 9.92 4.75
N LEU A 28 -13.99 9.62 5.02
CA LEU A 28 -13.21 10.26 6.09
C LEU A 28 -12.55 11.57 5.64
N GLY A 29 -12.83 12.04 4.43
CA GLY A 29 -12.35 13.32 3.92
C GLY A 29 -11.03 13.28 3.16
N HIS A 30 -10.48 12.09 2.88
CA HIS A 30 -9.27 11.94 2.08
C HIS A 30 -9.58 11.90 0.58
N GLN A 31 -8.61 12.30 -0.24
CA GLN A 31 -8.67 12.13 -1.69
C GLN A 31 -7.98 10.82 -2.05
N ALA A 32 -8.75 9.76 -2.21
CA ALA A 32 -8.24 8.42 -2.51
C ALA A 32 -8.55 8.04 -3.97
N LYS A 33 -7.55 7.51 -4.67
CA LYS A 33 -7.69 6.96 -6.01
C LYS A 33 -7.17 5.53 -6.05
N VAL A 34 -7.82 4.68 -6.84
CA VAL A 34 -7.42 3.29 -7.09
C VAL A 34 -6.79 3.20 -8.47
N VAL A 35 -5.63 2.56 -8.54
CA VAL A 35 -4.87 2.40 -9.78
C VAL A 35 -4.40 0.95 -9.92
N ASP A 36 -4.61 0.37 -11.09
CA ASP A 36 -4.03 -0.92 -11.46
C ASP A 36 -2.50 -0.82 -11.50
N MET A 37 -1.82 -1.84 -11.01
CA MET A 37 -0.34 -1.87 -11.05
C MET A 37 0.20 -1.98 -12.49
N GLU A 38 -0.61 -2.44 -13.42
CA GLU A 38 -0.20 -2.50 -14.83
C GLU A 38 0.05 -1.10 -15.38
N GLY A 39 1.24 -0.87 -15.90
CA GLY A 39 1.62 0.41 -16.50
C GLY A 39 2.07 1.49 -15.50
N ILE A 40 2.05 1.24 -14.21
CA ILE A 40 2.64 2.15 -13.21
C ILE A 40 4.15 2.02 -13.20
N THR A 41 4.86 3.16 -13.14
CA THR A 41 6.31 3.20 -13.00
C THR A 41 6.72 3.63 -11.59
N VAL A 42 7.94 3.30 -11.18
CA VAL A 42 8.52 3.75 -9.90
C VAL A 42 8.59 5.27 -9.84
N GLU A 43 8.87 5.93 -10.95
CA GLU A 43 8.87 7.40 -11.02
C GLU A 43 7.51 8.00 -10.67
N GLN A 44 6.41 7.38 -11.12
CA GLN A 44 5.05 7.81 -10.76
C GLN A 44 4.78 7.64 -9.26
N LEU A 45 5.36 6.64 -8.62
CA LEU A 45 5.22 6.41 -7.18
C LEU A 45 5.83 7.52 -6.33
N LYS A 46 6.83 8.23 -6.82
CA LYS A 46 7.45 9.37 -6.11
C LYS A 46 6.43 10.45 -5.72
N ASN A 47 5.39 10.60 -6.52
CA ASN A 47 4.36 11.61 -6.33
C ASN A 47 3.09 11.07 -5.68
N ALA A 48 3.13 9.85 -5.17
CA ALA A 48 1.95 9.18 -4.60
C ALA A 48 1.49 9.78 -3.26
N GLY A 49 2.38 10.47 -2.54
CA GLY A 49 2.10 10.95 -1.19
C GLY A 49 1.99 9.79 -0.21
N THR A 50 0.76 9.34 0.05
CA THR A 50 0.49 8.10 0.78
C THR A 50 0.16 7.00 -0.20
N LEU A 51 0.92 5.91 -0.15
CA LEU A 51 0.80 4.75 -1.04
C LEU A 51 0.28 3.53 -0.27
N LEU A 52 -0.85 3.00 -0.68
CA LEU A 52 -1.38 1.74 -0.16
C LEU A 52 -1.22 0.66 -1.23
N VAL A 53 -0.57 -0.43 -0.86
CA VAL A 53 -0.31 -1.56 -1.74
C VAL A 53 -1.16 -2.74 -1.30
N ILE A 54 -2.01 -3.26 -2.19
CA ILE A 54 -2.85 -4.42 -1.93
C ILE A 54 -2.54 -5.45 -3.02
N THR A 55 -1.95 -6.57 -2.65
CA THR A 55 -1.55 -7.57 -3.64
C THR A 55 -1.72 -8.99 -3.13
N SER A 56 -2.10 -9.88 -4.05
CA SER A 56 -2.06 -11.32 -3.83
C SER A 56 -0.72 -11.90 -4.26
N THR A 57 -0.49 -13.15 -3.90
CA THR A 57 0.65 -13.95 -4.35
C THR A 57 0.12 -15.09 -5.22
N TRP A 58 0.77 -15.32 -6.33
CA TRP A 58 0.43 -16.33 -7.31
C TRP A 58 1.50 -17.43 -7.35
N GLY A 59 1.10 -18.65 -7.71
CA GLY A 59 2.04 -19.77 -7.90
C GLY A 59 2.97 -19.99 -6.71
N ASP A 60 4.25 -20.09 -6.98
CA ASP A 60 5.32 -20.37 -6.00
C ASP A 60 5.88 -19.09 -5.32
N GLY A 61 5.10 -18.05 -5.20
CA GLY A 61 5.51 -16.79 -4.58
C GLY A 61 5.64 -15.63 -5.54
N GLU A 62 5.13 -15.78 -6.74
CA GLU A 62 5.19 -14.79 -7.81
C GLU A 62 4.14 -13.68 -7.62
N PRO A 63 4.44 -12.45 -8.08
CA PRO A 63 3.42 -11.41 -8.11
C PRO A 63 2.34 -11.75 -9.15
N PRO A 64 1.11 -11.23 -8.99
CA PRO A 64 0.08 -11.33 -10.03
C PRO A 64 0.56 -10.74 -11.36
N THR A 65 -0.01 -11.21 -12.46
CA THR A 65 0.38 -10.80 -13.82
C THR A 65 0.40 -9.27 -14.00
N ASN A 66 -0.62 -8.57 -13.47
CA ASN A 66 -0.68 -7.10 -13.55
C ASN A 66 0.34 -6.39 -12.67
N ALA A 67 1.00 -7.10 -11.76
CA ALA A 67 1.99 -6.54 -10.84
C ALA A 67 3.45 -6.87 -11.23
N GLU A 68 3.66 -7.79 -12.18
CA GLU A 68 5.00 -8.28 -12.54
C GLU A 68 5.96 -7.17 -12.94
N ALA A 69 5.54 -6.28 -13.81
CA ALA A 69 6.39 -5.20 -14.32
C ALA A 69 6.82 -4.24 -13.21
N LEU A 70 5.87 -3.81 -12.37
CA LEU A 70 6.16 -2.93 -11.24
C LEU A 70 7.03 -3.62 -10.19
N HIS A 71 6.76 -4.89 -9.89
CA HIS A 71 7.56 -5.70 -8.98
C HIS A 71 9.02 -5.76 -9.42
N GLN A 72 9.26 -6.05 -10.70
CA GLN A 72 10.60 -6.11 -11.26
C GLN A 72 11.29 -4.75 -11.28
N GLU A 73 10.57 -3.71 -11.65
CA GLU A 73 11.11 -2.34 -11.66
C GLU A 73 11.51 -1.89 -10.26
N LEU A 74 10.67 -2.13 -9.24
CA LEU A 74 11.00 -1.82 -7.84
C LEU A 74 12.22 -2.61 -7.35
N LYS A 75 12.32 -3.87 -7.74
CA LYS A 75 13.45 -4.74 -7.38
C LYS A 75 14.77 -4.17 -7.89
N ASP A 76 14.80 -3.66 -9.10
CA ASP A 76 16.01 -3.17 -9.78
C ASP A 76 16.24 -1.66 -9.56
N SER A 77 15.28 -0.93 -9.02
CA SER A 77 15.34 0.52 -8.85
C SER A 77 16.29 0.93 -7.74
N SER A 78 16.89 2.12 -7.90
CA SER A 78 17.63 2.85 -6.89
C SER A 78 17.03 4.25 -6.63
N GLU A 79 15.79 4.47 -7.05
CA GLU A 79 15.09 5.72 -6.85
C GLU A 79 14.87 6.03 -5.37
N ASP A 80 14.89 7.30 -5.02
CA ASP A 80 14.62 7.76 -3.65
C ASP A 80 13.13 8.01 -3.47
N LEU A 81 12.47 7.21 -2.61
CA LEU A 81 11.05 7.33 -2.27
C LEU A 81 10.84 7.88 -0.85
N SER A 82 11.79 8.63 -0.31
CA SER A 82 11.73 9.16 1.06
C SER A 82 10.54 10.09 1.33
N GLU A 83 9.96 10.69 0.30
CA GLU A 83 8.76 11.52 0.38
C GLU A 83 7.45 10.70 0.38
N VAL A 84 7.53 9.39 0.19
CA VAL A 84 6.38 8.49 0.13
C VAL A 84 6.19 7.79 1.47
N SER A 85 4.97 7.81 1.99
CA SER A 85 4.55 6.99 3.13
C SER A 85 3.73 5.81 2.60
N TYR A 86 3.96 4.60 3.12
CA TYR A 86 3.31 3.42 2.57
C TYR A 86 2.84 2.43 3.62
N ALA A 87 1.89 1.59 3.22
CA ALA A 87 1.50 0.38 3.93
C ALA A 87 1.13 -0.70 2.92
N VAL A 88 1.37 -1.96 3.27
CA VAL A 88 1.12 -3.12 2.41
C VAL A 88 0.15 -4.09 3.06
N PHE A 89 -0.88 -4.49 2.32
CA PHE A 89 -1.80 -5.57 2.66
C PHE A 89 -1.59 -6.71 1.66
N ALA A 90 -1.11 -7.85 2.16
CA ALA A 90 -0.79 -9.01 1.35
C ALA A 90 -1.83 -10.11 1.55
N LEU A 91 -2.40 -10.60 0.45
CA LEU A 91 -3.28 -11.77 0.43
C LEU A 91 -2.48 -13.01 0.02
N GLY A 92 -2.76 -14.12 0.66
CA GLY A 92 -2.11 -15.39 0.35
C GLY A 92 -2.81 -16.56 1.01
N ASP A 93 -2.16 -17.72 0.94
CA ASP A 93 -2.60 -18.96 1.54
C ASP A 93 -1.40 -19.61 2.22
N GLU A 94 -1.50 -19.84 3.53
CA GLU A 94 -0.41 -20.39 4.34
C GLU A 94 -0.02 -21.83 3.98
N PHE A 95 -0.88 -22.53 3.22
CA PHE A 95 -0.54 -23.85 2.71
C PHE A 95 0.55 -23.84 1.63
N TYR A 96 0.82 -22.68 1.04
CA TYR A 96 1.92 -22.50 0.10
C TYR A 96 3.20 -22.07 0.82
N GLU A 97 4.34 -22.62 0.40
CA GLU A 97 5.64 -22.37 1.01
C GLU A 97 6.00 -20.87 1.05
N ASN A 98 5.71 -20.16 -0.03
CA ASN A 98 5.99 -18.74 -0.16
C ASN A 98 4.75 -17.88 0.15
N PHE A 99 4.18 -18.09 1.31
CA PHE A 99 2.99 -17.36 1.80
C PHE A 99 3.18 -15.85 1.74
N CYS A 100 2.27 -15.16 1.03
CA CYS A 100 2.27 -13.69 0.88
C CYS A 100 3.59 -13.10 0.35
N GLN A 101 4.37 -13.87 -0.40
CA GLN A 101 5.72 -13.45 -0.82
C GLN A 101 5.70 -12.16 -1.65
N ALA A 102 4.75 -12.00 -2.57
CA ALA A 102 4.67 -10.78 -3.38
C ALA A 102 4.47 -9.52 -2.50
N GLY A 103 3.59 -9.58 -1.52
CA GLY A 103 3.39 -8.48 -0.57
C GLY A 103 4.62 -8.19 0.29
N LYS A 104 5.30 -9.23 0.77
CA LYS A 104 6.55 -9.09 1.50
C LYS A 104 7.64 -8.44 0.64
N ASP A 105 7.69 -8.79 -0.64
CA ASP A 105 8.64 -8.20 -1.60
C ASP A 105 8.38 -6.70 -1.78
N PHE A 106 7.14 -6.29 -2.00
CA PHE A 106 6.78 -4.87 -2.11
C PHE A 106 7.16 -4.09 -0.87
N ASP A 107 6.86 -4.63 0.31
CA ASP A 107 7.22 -4.00 1.58
C ASP A 107 8.74 -3.82 1.71
N SER A 108 9.52 -4.84 1.38
CA SER A 108 10.97 -4.82 1.41
C SER A 108 11.58 -3.85 0.39
N PHE A 109 11.06 -3.82 -0.83
CA PHE A 109 11.55 -2.91 -1.88
C PHE A 109 11.30 -1.46 -1.53
N LEU A 110 10.11 -1.14 -1.02
CA LEU A 110 9.75 0.23 -0.63
C LEU A 110 10.61 0.70 0.56
N GLU A 111 10.85 -0.16 1.54
CA GLU A 111 11.76 0.15 2.65
C GLU A 111 13.17 0.42 2.17
N ARG A 112 13.71 -0.42 1.29
CA ARG A 112 15.04 -0.25 0.70
C ARG A 112 15.16 1.07 -0.06
N LEU A 113 14.11 1.51 -0.72
CA LEU A 113 14.03 2.78 -1.45
C LEU A 113 13.73 3.98 -0.54
N LYS A 114 13.80 3.80 0.78
CA LYS A 114 13.65 4.83 1.83
C LYS A 114 12.23 5.34 2.04
N ALA A 115 11.22 4.71 1.45
CA ALA A 115 9.82 5.05 1.75
C ALA A 115 9.52 4.82 3.24
N GLN A 116 8.64 5.63 3.80
CA GLN A 116 8.29 5.59 5.21
C GLN A 116 7.14 4.63 5.46
N ARG A 117 7.41 3.53 6.17
CA ARG A 117 6.38 2.54 6.53
C ARG A 117 5.42 3.12 7.57
N LEU A 118 4.13 3.15 7.26
CA LEU A 118 3.07 3.59 8.18
C LEU A 118 2.67 2.48 9.16
N LEU A 119 2.55 1.26 8.66
CA LEU A 119 2.17 0.06 9.42
C LEU A 119 3.01 -1.12 8.99
N PRO A 120 3.24 -2.11 9.89
CA PRO A 120 3.82 -3.38 9.49
C PRO A 120 2.98 -4.05 8.39
N VAL A 121 3.62 -4.79 7.49
CA VAL A 121 2.91 -5.54 6.45
C VAL A 121 1.91 -6.51 7.08
N VAL A 122 0.68 -6.51 6.58
CA VAL A 122 -0.36 -7.46 7.00
C VAL A 122 -0.35 -8.64 6.04
N LEU A 123 -0.24 -9.84 6.59
CA LEU A 123 -0.27 -11.11 5.84
C LEU A 123 -1.61 -11.79 6.11
N SER A 124 -2.51 -11.74 5.13
CA SER A 124 -3.86 -12.30 5.25
C SER A 124 -3.92 -13.71 4.68
N ASN A 125 -4.36 -14.67 5.50
CA ASN A 125 -4.56 -16.06 5.12
C ASN A 125 -6.05 -16.36 4.92
N GLY A 126 -6.65 -15.83 3.85
CA GLY A 126 -8.07 -16.01 3.56
C GLY A 126 -9.04 -15.30 4.50
N ASP A 127 -8.54 -14.56 5.49
CA ASP A 127 -9.32 -13.86 6.52
C ASP A 127 -9.47 -12.34 6.24
N HIS A 128 -9.32 -11.95 4.99
CA HIS A 128 -9.31 -10.54 4.59
C HIS A 128 -10.62 -9.80 4.91
N ASP A 129 -11.76 -10.50 4.99
CA ASP A 129 -13.02 -9.88 5.37
C ASP A 129 -13.00 -9.31 6.80
N ASP A 130 -12.22 -9.93 7.68
CA ASP A 130 -12.02 -9.48 9.07
C ASP A 130 -10.84 -8.53 9.24
N THR A 131 -9.72 -8.83 8.60
CA THR A 131 -8.44 -8.12 8.80
C THR A 131 -8.35 -6.82 8.00
N PHE A 132 -8.93 -6.77 6.81
CA PHE A 132 -8.83 -5.62 5.92
C PHE A 132 -9.51 -4.37 6.48
N PRO A 133 -10.76 -4.42 7.00
CA PRO A 133 -11.37 -3.24 7.61
C PRO A 133 -10.54 -2.66 8.76
N LYS A 134 -9.95 -3.50 9.58
CA LYS A 134 -9.07 -3.10 10.68
C LYS A 134 -7.81 -2.40 10.18
N TRP A 135 -7.24 -2.90 9.07
CA TRP A 135 -6.08 -2.29 8.43
C TRP A 135 -6.39 -0.89 7.91
N VAL A 136 -7.53 -0.72 7.23
CA VAL A 136 -7.97 0.60 6.74
C VAL A 136 -8.21 1.57 7.90
N ASP A 137 -8.83 1.12 8.99
CA ASP A 137 -9.01 1.93 10.21
C ASP A 137 -7.68 2.36 10.83
N ALA A 138 -6.71 1.45 10.88
CA ALA A 138 -5.38 1.76 11.40
C ALA A 138 -4.65 2.80 10.54
N ILE A 139 -4.78 2.71 9.22
CA ILE A 139 -4.24 3.72 8.30
C ILE A 139 -4.89 5.07 8.54
N ALA A 140 -6.21 5.13 8.61
CA ALA A 140 -6.94 6.36 8.88
C ALA A 140 -6.50 7.01 10.20
N GLY A 141 -6.26 6.20 11.24
CA GLY A 141 -5.73 6.67 12.53
C GLY A 141 -4.34 7.27 12.42
N LYS A 142 -3.44 6.63 11.65
CA LYS A 142 -2.08 7.15 11.41
C LYS A 142 -2.09 8.47 10.65
N LEU A 143 -2.92 8.59 9.64
CA LEU A 143 -3.03 9.82 8.84
C LEU A 143 -3.60 10.97 9.66
N SER A 144 -4.56 10.73 10.54
CA SER A 144 -5.12 11.74 11.46
C SER A 144 -4.06 12.24 12.44
N CYS A 145 -3.22 11.38 13.01
CA CYS A 145 -2.13 11.77 13.90
C CYS A 145 -1.10 12.66 13.18
N CYS A 146 -0.74 12.36 11.96
CA CYS A 146 0.18 13.19 11.16
C CYS A 146 -0.39 14.59 10.91
N PHE A 147 -1.68 14.68 10.64
CA PHE A 147 -2.35 15.98 10.43
C PHE A 147 -2.33 16.86 11.69
N PHE A 148 -2.50 16.27 12.87
CA PHE A 148 -2.48 17.00 14.14
C PHE A 148 -1.09 17.56 14.45
N GLN A 149 -0.03 16.82 14.17
CA GLN A 149 1.34 17.28 14.37
C GLN A 149 1.71 18.46 13.46
N ILE A 150 1.30 18.43 12.21
CA ILE A 150 1.54 19.53 11.26
C ILE A 150 0.80 20.79 11.71
N SER A 151 -0.43 20.67 12.15
CA SER A 151 -1.23 21.81 12.65
C SER A 151 -0.61 22.47 13.88
N VAL A 152 -0.05 21.69 14.80
CA VAL A 152 0.62 22.20 15.99
C VAL A 152 1.92 22.95 15.62
N ILE A 153 2.68 22.43 14.67
CA ILE A 153 3.94 23.07 14.22
C ILE A 153 3.67 24.40 13.50
N LEU A 154 2.62 24.46 12.68
CA LEU A 154 2.24 25.70 11.99
C LEU A 154 1.72 26.76 12.97
N SER A 155 0.92 26.37 13.97
CA SER A 155 0.41 27.26 15.02
C SER A 155 1.53 27.82 15.92
N SER A 156 2.65 27.10 16.08
CA SER A 156 3.78 27.56 16.89
C SER A 156 4.73 28.52 16.17
N LYS A 157 4.61 28.65 14.84
CA LYS A 157 5.41 29.60 14.04
C LYS A 157 4.76 30.98 13.88
N GLU A 158 3.49 31.12 14.26
CA GLU A 158 2.78 32.40 14.18
C GLU A 158 2.77 33.17 15.53
N ARG A 159 3.58 32.75 16.48
CA ARG A 159 3.83 33.47 17.73
C ARG A 159 5.33 33.81 17.78
#